data_4419b7792b00515958903a59a684e945
#
_entry.id   4419b7792b00515958903a59a684e945
#
_cell.length_a   1.000
_cell.length_b   1.000
_cell.length_c   1.000
_cell.angle_alpha   90.00
_cell.angle_beta   90.00
_cell.angle_gamma   90.00
#
_symmetry.space_group_name_H-M   'P 1'
#
loop_
_entity.id
_entity.type
_entity.pdbx_description
1 polymer ?
#
loop_
_entity_poly.entity_id
_entity_poly.type
_entity_poly.pdbx_seq_one_letter_code
_entity_poly.pdbx_strand_id
1 'polypeptide(L)'
;MFKSLYKETEGFRLVSILTPLCMIGEVVMEMIIPKLMSSIIDDGVTAGNLSHIYRIGGWMIVAAAFGLLFGVLGGVFGARASTGYARNLRRSMYRNIQTFSFANIDKYSTAGLVTRMTTDVTNIQNAYQMILRMAIRAPSSMVIAMILAFTINAKLASIYLVAVIILGGCLVLIMSRASNYFSAAFKKYDDLNESVQENVSAIRVVKAYVREDYESEKFKKASGNVQDLLLRAEKVLSFNSPLMMATVYTCILLISWLGARMIVLSGATSFTTGELMSMLTYCTNILTSLMMLSMVFIMISMSAASAKRVAEVLEEESTLSNGENPVMEVKNGAVRFDHVCFRYKADGRDVLSDINLNIRSGETIGIIGGTGSAKTSLVQLLPRLYDTTAGHAYIGGVDVRDYDLEILRNSVAMVLQKNELFSGTIAENLRWGNKDATDAEIEEACKQACADEFIERFPDKYNTHIDQGGTNVSGGQKQRLCIARALLKKPRILILDDSTSAVDTGTDAKIRKSFAEKIPGTTVFIIAQRISSVENADHVIVLDNGRISGYGTPAEMLATNPIYQEVYNSQTKGSGDFDEKGGDNNG
;
A
#
# COMPACT_ATOMS: atom_id res chain seq x y z
N MET A 1 5.67 13.70 -8.84
CA MET A 1 4.56 12.80 -9.23
C MET A 1 4.60 12.38 -10.70
N PHE A 2 4.32 13.26 -11.72
CA PHE A 2 4.30 12.82 -13.13
C PHE A 2 5.66 12.28 -13.60
N LYS A 3 6.77 12.86 -13.18
CA LYS A 3 8.11 12.44 -13.55
C LYS A 3 8.47 11.05 -12.99
N SER A 4 8.12 10.78 -11.74
CA SER A 4 8.32 9.48 -11.08
C SER A 4 7.50 8.39 -11.75
N LEU A 5 6.20 8.64 -11.98
CA LEU A 5 5.32 7.70 -12.67
C LEU A 5 5.74 7.45 -14.13
N TYR A 6 6.17 8.48 -14.87
CA TYR A 6 6.64 8.34 -16.25
C TYR A 6 7.92 7.49 -16.34
N LYS A 7 8.81 7.57 -15.39
CA LYS A 7 10.03 6.75 -15.33
C LYS A 7 9.71 5.26 -15.39
N GLU A 8 8.63 4.84 -14.75
CA GLU A 8 8.21 3.44 -14.68
C GLU A 8 7.66 2.87 -16.01
N THR A 9 7.50 3.71 -17.05
CA THR A 9 7.20 3.24 -18.41
C THR A 9 8.41 2.63 -19.11
N GLU A 10 9.59 2.67 -18.50
CA GLU A 10 10.83 2.16 -19.08
C GLU A 10 10.74 0.67 -19.43
N GLY A 11 11.29 0.30 -20.59
CA GLY A 11 11.16 -1.05 -21.16
C GLY A 11 9.85 -1.31 -21.92
N PHE A 12 8.82 -0.46 -21.76
CA PHE A 12 7.53 -0.59 -22.45
C PHE A 12 7.15 0.63 -23.30
N ARG A 13 8.04 1.61 -23.44
CA ARG A 13 7.80 2.85 -24.19
C ARG A 13 7.42 2.59 -25.65
N LEU A 14 8.09 1.64 -26.31
CA LEU A 14 7.80 1.29 -27.70
C LEU A 14 6.37 0.78 -27.88
N VAL A 15 5.95 -0.20 -27.07
CA VAL A 15 4.59 -0.75 -27.14
C VAL A 15 3.54 0.28 -26.71
N SER A 16 3.89 1.22 -25.82
CA SER A 16 3.04 2.34 -25.42
C SER A 16 2.82 3.35 -26.55
N ILE A 17 3.77 3.49 -27.49
CA ILE A 17 3.64 4.34 -28.68
C ILE A 17 2.92 3.57 -29.81
N LEU A 18 3.20 2.28 -29.97
CA LEU A 18 2.57 1.46 -30.98
C LEU A 18 1.06 1.28 -30.74
N THR A 19 0.62 1.23 -29.49
CA THR A 19 -0.80 1.09 -29.15
C THR A 19 -1.66 2.22 -29.72
N PRO A 20 -1.40 3.51 -29.48
CA PRO A 20 -2.10 4.63 -30.12
C PRO A 20 -2.07 4.59 -31.64
N LEU A 21 -0.93 4.24 -32.23
CA LEU A 21 -0.80 4.15 -33.70
C LEU A 21 -1.71 3.07 -34.28
N CYS A 22 -1.78 1.89 -33.65
CA CYS A 22 -2.71 0.85 -34.05
C CYS A 22 -4.18 1.30 -33.87
N MET A 23 -4.51 2.02 -32.77
CA MET A 23 -5.87 2.54 -32.58
C MET A 23 -6.26 3.56 -33.64
N ILE A 24 -5.35 4.44 -34.08
CA ILE A 24 -5.59 5.36 -35.17
C ILE A 24 -5.77 4.59 -36.50
N GLY A 25 -4.93 3.58 -36.76
CA GLY A 25 -5.06 2.71 -37.94
C GLY A 25 -6.40 1.98 -38.01
N GLU A 26 -6.85 1.43 -36.87
CA GLU A 26 -8.17 0.80 -36.72
C GLU A 26 -9.30 1.77 -37.06
N VAL A 27 -9.26 2.99 -36.49
CA VAL A 27 -10.26 4.03 -36.75
C VAL A 27 -10.28 4.47 -38.20
N VAL A 28 -9.13 4.62 -38.84
CA VAL A 28 -9.05 4.98 -40.28
C VAL A 28 -9.75 3.92 -41.11
N MET A 29 -9.48 2.63 -40.87
CA MET A 29 -10.12 1.55 -41.60
C MET A 29 -11.64 1.51 -41.34
N GLU A 30 -12.06 1.71 -40.10
CA GLU A 30 -13.47 1.78 -39.71
C GLU A 30 -14.20 2.93 -40.43
N MET A 31 -13.58 4.11 -40.51
CA MET A 31 -14.20 5.30 -41.14
C MET A 31 -14.21 5.28 -42.67
N ILE A 32 -13.38 4.47 -43.33
CA ILE A 32 -13.39 4.28 -44.79
C ILE A 32 -14.60 3.44 -45.22
N ILE A 33 -15.06 2.49 -44.42
CA ILE A 33 -16.16 1.57 -44.76
C ILE A 33 -17.45 2.30 -45.16
N PRO A 34 -17.98 3.31 -44.44
CA PRO A 34 -19.17 4.04 -44.82
C PRO A 34 -19.00 4.74 -46.20
N LYS A 35 -17.80 5.26 -46.48
CA LYS A 35 -17.53 5.89 -47.80
C LYS A 35 -17.54 4.88 -48.94
N LEU A 36 -16.98 3.69 -48.74
CA LEU A 36 -17.06 2.59 -49.71
C LEU A 36 -18.50 2.12 -49.91
N MET A 37 -19.29 2.08 -48.82
CA MET A 37 -20.71 1.73 -48.87
C MET A 37 -21.53 2.74 -49.71
N SER A 38 -21.21 4.05 -49.62
CA SER A 38 -21.81 5.06 -50.50
C SER A 38 -21.57 4.74 -51.98
N SER A 39 -20.32 4.41 -52.39
CA SER A 39 -20.01 4.03 -53.75
C SER A 39 -20.72 2.75 -54.21
N ILE A 40 -20.94 1.76 -53.32
CA ILE A 40 -21.76 0.59 -53.65
C ILE A 40 -23.20 1.00 -53.96
N ILE A 41 -23.79 1.90 -53.19
CA ILE A 41 -25.16 2.34 -53.36
C ILE A 41 -25.30 3.17 -54.66
N ASP A 42 -24.44 4.15 -54.84
CA ASP A 42 -24.56 5.14 -55.94
C ASP A 42 -24.11 4.58 -57.28
N ASP A 43 -22.90 4.03 -57.37
CA ASP A 43 -22.28 3.54 -58.62
C ASP A 43 -22.58 2.06 -58.88
N GLY A 44 -23.00 1.31 -57.86
CA GLY A 44 -23.33 -0.10 -57.96
C GLY A 44 -24.83 -0.36 -58.15
N VAL A 45 -25.60 -0.10 -57.07
CA VAL A 45 -27.04 -0.43 -57.03
C VAL A 45 -27.84 0.49 -57.95
N THR A 46 -27.65 1.80 -57.81
CA THR A 46 -28.39 2.80 -58.61
C THR A 46 -28.03 2.72 -60.10
N ALA A 47 -26.76 2.46 -60.40
CA ALA A 47 -26.29 2.29 -61.78
C ALA A 47 -26.46 0.86 -62.35
N GLY A 48 -26.92 -0.12 -61.55
CA GLY A 48 -27.10 -1.52 -61.95
C GLY A 48 -25.80 -2.28 -62.24
N ASN A 49 -24.64 -1.83 -61.71
CA ASN A 49 -23.31 -2.36 -62.04
C ASN A 49 -22.84 -3.39 -60.99
N LEU A 50 -23.12 -4.67 -61.19
CA LEU A 50 -22.73 -5.77 -60.32
C LEU A 50 -21.20 -5.90 -60.20
N SER A 51 -20.44 -5.63 -61.26
CA SER A 51 -18.98 -5.71 -61.23
C SER A 51 -18.37 -4.69 -60.24
N HIS A 52 -18.96 -3.50 -60.17
CA HIS A 52 -18.56 -2.45 -59.22
C HIS A 52 -18.83 -2.88 -57.79
N ILE A 53 -20.02 -3.48 -57.52
CA ILE A 53 -20.39 -3.98 -56.20
C ILE A 53 -19.38 -5.02 -55.73
N TYR A 54 -19.04 -6.02 -56.54
CA TYR A 54 -18.07 -7.05 -56.15
C TYR A 54 -16.67 -6.46 -55.88
N ARG A 55 -16.21 -5.52 -56.68
CA ARG A 55 -14.90 -4.88 -56.51
C ARG A 55 -14.83 -4.05 -55.22
N ILE A 56 -15.82 -3.20 -54.96
CA ILE A 56 -15.86 -2.37 -53.78
C ILE A 56 -16.13 -3.20 -52.53
N GLY A 57 -17.02 -4.20 -52.62
CA GLY A 57 -17.25 -5.18 -51.53
C GLY A 57 -15.97 -5.91 -51.13
N GLY A 58 -15.14 -6.29 -52.11
CA GLY A 58 -13.79 -6.83 -51.87
C GLY A 58 -12.90 -5.87 -51.09
N TRP A 59 -12.88 -4.58 -51.46
CA TRP A 59 -12.13 -3.56 -50.68
C TRP A 59 -12.68 -3.34 -49.27
N MET A 60 -14.00 -3.44 -49.07
CA MET A 60 -14.58 -3.37 -47.72
C MET A 60 -14.13 -4.54 -46.82
N ILE A 61 -14.06 -5.76 -47.38
CA ILE A 61 -13.54 -6.93 -46.66
C ILE A 61 -12.06 -6.70 -46.30
N VAL A 62 -11.26 -6.19 -47.21
CA VAL A 62 -9.84 -5.87 -46.97
C VAL A 62 -9.72 -4.81 -45.86
N ALA A 63 -10.49 -3.73 -45.93
CA ALA A 63 -10.49 -2.68 -44.90
C ALA A 63 -10.91 -3.25 -43.53
N ALA A 64 -11.95 -4.10 -43.47
CA ALA A 64 -12.37 -4.76 -42.25
C ALA A 64 -11.29 -5.70 -41.68
N ALA A 65 -10.59 -6.46 -42.54
CA ALA A 65 -9.49 -7.33 -42.11
C ALA A 65 -8.29 -6.53 -41.52
N PHE A 66 -7.93 -5.41 -42.15
CA PHE A 66 -6.91 -4.50 -41.61
C PHE A 66 -7.37 -3.83 -40.31
N GLY A 67 -8.64 -3.42 -40.21
CA GLY A 67 -9.23 -2.91 -38.96
C GLY A 67 -9.14 -3.93 -37.84
N LEU A 68 -9.49 -5.18 -38.12
CA LEU A 68 -9.36 -6.30 -37.15
C LEU A 68 -7.90 -6.48 -36.73
N LEU A 69 -6.96 -6.50 -37.68
CA LEU A 69 -5.53 -6.65 -37.40
C LEU A 69 -5.03 -5.53 -36.49
N PHE A 70 -5.34 -4.27 -36.78
CA PHE A 70 -4.96 -3.13 -35.95
C PHE A 70 -5.61 -3.18 -34.58
N GLY A 71 -6.87 -3.58 -34.49
CA GLY A 71 -7.58 -3.74 -33.21
C GLY A 71 -6.94 -4.81 -32.32
N VAL A 72 -6.60 -5.98 -32.88
CA VAL A 72 -5.90 -7.06 -32.18
C VAL A 72 -4.50 -6.61 -31.73
N LEU A 73 -3.71 -6.03 -32.63
CA LEU A 73 -2.37 -5.53 -32.31
C LEU A 73 -2.41 -4.45 -31.23
N GLY A 74 -3.33 -3.49 -31.33
CA GLY A 74 -3.55 -2.46 -30.32
C GLY A 74 -3.99 -3.04 -28.97
N GLY A 75 -4.80 -4.09 -28.99
CA GLY A 75 -5.18 -4.84 -27.78
C GLY A 75 -3.98 -5.50 -27.10
N VAL A 76 -3.18 -6.24 -27.86
CA VAL A 76 -1.98 -6.96 -27.38
C VAL A 76 -0.92 -5.97 -26.86
N PHE A 77 -0.62 -4.92 -27.64
CA PHE A 77 0.37 -3.92 -27.23
C PHE A 77 -0.11 -3.12 -26.01
N GLY A 78 -1.38 -2.72 -25.96
CA GLY A 78 -1.96 -2.02 -24.83
C GLY A 78 -1.95 -2.85 -23.55
N ALA A 79 -2.25 -4.15 -23.63
CA ALA A 79 -2.18 -5.06 -22.50
C ALA A 79 -0.72 -5.23 -22.01
N ARG A 80 0.24 -5.45 -22.93
CA ARG A 80 1.67 -5.54 -22.59
C ARG A 80 2.19 -4.26 -21.95
N ALA A 81 1.81 -3.10 -22.49
CA ALA A 81 2.22 -1.80 -21.96
C ALA A 81 1.69 -1.60 -20.53
N SER A 82 0.39 -1.81 -20.31
CA SER A 82 -0.26 -1.54 -19.01
C SER A 82 0.17 -2.53 -17.94
N THR A 83 0.25 -3.83 -18.24
CA THR A 83 0.71 -4.84 -17.26
C THR A 83 2.20 -4.69 -16.96
N GLY A 84 3.03 -4.37 -17.98
CA GLY A 84 4.45 -4.09 -17.80
C GLY A 84 4.69 -2.85 -16.93
N TYR A 85 3.94 -1.79 -17.18
CA TYR A 85 3.96 -0.58 -16.35
C TYR A 85 3.60 -0.87 -14.89
N ALA A 86 2.50 -1.61 -14.65
CA ALA A 86 2.10 -2.01 -13.30
C ALA A 86 3.15 -2.91 -12.60
N ARG A 87 3.81 -3.80 -13.35
CA ARG A 87 4.92 -4.60 -12.83
C ARG A 87 6.07 -3.71 -12.36
N ASN A 88 6.46 -2.73 -13.16
CA ASN A 88 7.53 -1.79 -12.79
C ASN A 88 7.16 -0.98 -11.55
N LEU A 89 5.94 -0.42 -11.49
CA LEU A 89 5.43 0.30 -10.32
C LEU A 89 5.54 -0.55 -9.05
N ARG A 90 5.01 -1.78 -9.06
CA ARG A 90 5.10 -2.70 -7.90
C ARG A 90 6.54 -2.98 -7.50
N ARG A 91 7.41 -3.23 -8.48
CA ARG A 91 8.84 -3.49 -8.23
C ARG A 91 9.53 -2.30 -7.59
N SER A 92 9.34 -1.10 -8.14
CA SER A 92 9.96 0.13 -7.64
C SER A 92 9.43 0.51 -6.26
N MET A 93 8.11 0.41 -6.04
CA MET A 93 7.50 0.63 -4.73
C MET A 93 8.03 -0.37 -3.69
N TYR A 94 8.04 -1.66 -4.01
CA TYR A 94 8.54 -2.68 -3.09
C TYR A 94 10.00 -2.44 -2.73
N ARG A 95 10.84 -2.12 -3.72
CA ARG A 95 12.25 -1.78 -3.50
C ARG A 95 12.41 -0.57 -2.60
N ASN A 96 11.60 0.47 -2.81
CA ASN A 96 11.66 1.68 -1.99
C ASN A 96 11.19 1.41 -0.56
N ILE A 97 10.10 0.65 -0.36
CA ILE A 97 9.60 0.26 0.96
C ILE A 97 10.67 -0.50 1.77
N GLN A 98 11.53 -1.31 1.12
CA GLN A 98 12.62 -2.01 1.82
C GLN A 98 13.70 -1.06 2.35
N THR A 99 13.79 0.16 1.85
CA THR A 99 14.74 1.18 2.35
C THR A 99 14.15 2.06 3.46
N PHE A 100 12.85 1.95 3.74
CA PHE A 100 12.16 2.80 4.71
C PHE A 100 12.69 2.59 6.13
N SER A 101 12.79 3.68 6.87
CA SER A 101 12.99 3.67 8.31
C SER A 101 11.67 3.34 9.04
N PHE A 102 11.74 3.08 10.34
CA PHE A 102 10.54 2.90 11.16
C PHE A 102 9.63 4.14 11.12
N ALA A 103 10.20 5.34 11.13
CA ALA A 103 9.42 6.59 11.01
C ALA A 103 8.63 6.67 9.68
N ASN A 104 9.21 6.22 8.57
CA ASN A 104 8.48 6.14 7.30
C ASN A 104 7.34 5.10 7.36
N ILE A 105 7.58 3.92 7.97
CA ILE A 105 6.56 2.86 8.11
C ILE A 105 5.41 3.33 8.99
N ASP A 106 5.69 4.03 10.10
CA ASP A 106 4.68 4.59 10.99
C ASP A 106 3.78 5.62 10.29
N LYS A 107 4.36 6.39 9.35
CA LYS A 107 3.62 7.37 8.54
C LYS A 107 2.57 6.73 7.64
N TYR A 108 2.84 5.55 7.06
CA TYR A 108 1.99 4.95 6.02
C TYR A 108 1.05 3.84 6.49
N SER A 109 1.25 3.24 7.61
CA SER A 109 0.65 1.97 8.06
C SER A 109 0.86 0.79 7.08
N THR A 110 0.98 -0.42 7.62
CA THR A 110 1.18 -1.63 6.79
C THR A 110 0.01 -1.89 5.85
N ALA A 111 -1.23 -1.76 6.34
CA ALA A 111 -2.43 -1.94 5.53
C ALA A 111 -2.52 -0.92 4.39
N GLY A 112 -2.13 0.34 4.64
CA GLY A 112 -2.08 1.38 3.64
C GLY A 112 -1.07 1.09 2.53
N LEU A 113 0.12 0.59 2.86
CA LEU A 113 1.14 0.19 1.88
C LEU A 113 0.67 -0.99 1.02
N VAL A 114 0.02 -2.00 1.61
CA VAL A 114 -0.56 -3.13 0.88
C VAL A 114 -1.61 -2.64 -0.12
N THR A 115 -2.54 -1.77 0.30
CA THR A 115 -3.58 -1.21 -0.59
C THR A 115 -2.97 -0.44 -1.76
N ARG A 116 -1.90 0.35 -1.51
CA ARG A 116 -1.18 1.10 -2.57
C ARG A 116 -0.52 0.17 -3.57
N MET A 117 0.08 -0.94 -3.13
CA MET A 117 0.74 -1.92 -4.00
C MET A 117 -0.23 -2.81 -4.79
N THR A 118 -1.45 -3.00 -4.31
CA THR A 118 -2.47 -3.85 -4.93
C THR A 118 -3.51 -3.03 -5.68
N THR A 119 -4.45 -2.45 -4.97
CA THR A 119 -5.62 -1.76 -5.55
C THR A 119 -5.22 -0.51 -6.32
N ASP A 120 -4.37 0.37 -5.73
CA ASP A 120 -4.00 1.63 -6.38
C ASP A 120 -3.18 1.39 -7.65
N VAL A 121 -2.23 0.45 -7.64
CA VAL A 121 -1.48 0.10 -8.86
C VAL A 121 -2.40 -0.50 -9.92
N THR A 122 -3.42 -1.30 -9.54
CA THR A 122 -4.40 -1.85 -10.49
C THR A 122 -5.27 -0.75 -11.10
N ASN A 123 -5.70 0.24 -10.32
CA ASN A 123 -6.43 1.40 -10.81
C ASN A 123 -5.60 2.21 -11.82
N ILE A 124 -4.32 2.43 -11.52
CA ILE A 124 -3.40 3.12 -12.45
C ILE A 124 -3.17 2.28 -13.71
N GLN A 125 -3.02 0.97 -13.61
CA GLN A 125 -2.88 0.06 -14.74
C GLN A 125 -4.07 0.17 -15.71
N ASN A 126 -5.29 0.14 -15.16
CA ASN A 126 -6.53 0.23 -15.94
C ASN A 126 -6.66 1.62 -16.61
N ALA A 127 -6.36 2.69 -15.87
CA ALA A 127 -6.35 4.04 -16.41
C ALA A 127 -5.30 4.20 -17.53
N TYR A 128 -4.10 3.67 -17.35
CA TYR A 128 -3.05 3.72 -18.35
C TYR A 128 -3.44 2.98 -19.63
N GLN A 129 -4.03 1.79 -19.49
CA GLN A 129 -4.56 1.03 -20.64
C GLN A 129 -5.66 1.81 -21.37
N MET A 130 -6.56 2.45 -20.62
CA MET A 130 -7.65 3.24 -21.17
C MET A 130 -7.14 4.51 -21.88
N ILE A 131 -6.12 5.17 -21.32
CA ILE A 131 -5.46 6.31 -21.97
C ILE A 131 -4.85 5.89 -23.30
N LEU A 132 -4.08 4.80 -23.34
CA LEU A 132 -3.42 4.34 -24.57
C LEU A 132 -4.39 3.92 -25.67
N ARG A 133 -5.57 3.40 -25.31
CA ARG A 133 -6.55 2.89 -26.28
C ARG A 133 -7.69 3.87 -26.52
N MET A 134 -8.50 4.15 -25.48
CA MET A 134 -9.77 4.86 -25.64
C MET A 134 -9.59 6.38 -25.73
N ALA A 135 -8.65 6.96 -24.97
CA ALA A 135 -8.39 8.40 -25.02
C ALA A 135 -7.77 8.85 -26.35
N ILE A 136 -7.19 7.94 -27.12
CA ILE A 136 -6.69 8.22 -28.48
C ILE A 136 -7.73 7.85 -29.53
N ARG A 137 -8.41 6.69 -29.38
CA ARG A 137 -9.42 6.23 -30.32
C ARG A 137 -10.58 7.22 -30.47
N ALA A 138 -11.15 7.69 -29.32
CA ALA A 138 -12.33 8.53 -29.37
C ALA A 138 -12.11 9.89 -30.08
N PRO A 139 -11.09 10.70 -29.76
CA PRO A 139 -10.81 11.91 -30.50
C PRO A 139 -10.46 11.65 -31.97
N SER A 140 -9.69 10.58 -32.25
CA SER A 140 -9.32 10.24 -33.63
C SER A 140 -10.54 9.87 -34.48
N SER A 141 -11.46 9.07 -33.91
CA SER A 141 -12.72 8.72 -34.58
C SER A 141 -13.58 9.97 -34.85
N MET A 142 -13.72 10.86 -33.87
CA MET A 142 -14.47 12.10 -34.01
C MET A 142 -13.86 13.02 -35.08
N VAL A 143 -12.53 13.20 -35.09
CA VAL A 143 -11.82 14.07 -36.06
C VAL A 143 -11.89 13.49 -37.44
N ILE A 144 -11.58 12.20 -37.63
CA ILE A 144 -11.58 11.55 -38.95
C ILE A 144 -12.98 11.52 -39.54
N ALA A 145 -14.00 11.13 -38.74
CA ALA A 145 -15.39 11.14 -39.19
C ALA A 145 -15.86 12.56 -39.58
N MET A 146 -15.46 13.57 -38.79
CA MET A 146 -15.78 14.97 -39.10
C MET A 146 -15.13 15.42 -40.42
N ILE A 147 -13.83 15.12 -40.62
CA ILE A 147 -13.13 15.45 -41.88
C ILE A 147 -13.84 14.78 -43.06
N LEU A 148 -14.14 13.48 -42.98
CA LEU A 148 -14.83 12.75 -44.02
C LEU A 148 -16.24 13.32 -44.31
N ALA A 149 -16.99 13.68 -43.25
CA ALA A 149 -18.29 14.33 -43.42
C ALA A 149 -18.18 15.69 -44.14
N PHE A 150 -17.17 16.49 -43.84
CA PHE A 150 -16.92 17.76 -44.54
C PHE A 150 -16.53 17.56 -45.99
N THR A 151 -15.84 16.47 -46.36
CA THR A 151 -15.54 16.14 -47.76
C THR A 151 -16.76 15.75 -48.58
N ILE A 152 -17.81 15.24 -47.94
CA ILE A 152 -19.07 14.88 -48.61
C ILE A 152 -19.94 16.15 -48.76
N ASN A 153 -20.30 16.80 -47.67
CA ASN A 153 -21.10 18.01 -47.72
C ASN A 153 -20.86 18.94 -46.52
N ALA A 154 -20.19 20.06 -46.73
CA ALA A 154 -19.83 21.00 -45.66
C ALA A 154 -21.03 21.63 -44.96
N LYS A 155 -22.16 21.88 -45.65
CA LYS A 155 -23.37 22.43 -45.05
C LYS A 155 -24.03 21.45 -44.06
N LEU A 156 -24.15 20.20 -44.42
CA LEU A 156 -24.69 19.16 -43.52
C LEU A 156 -23.69 18.82 -42.41
N ALA A 157 -22.40 18.77 -42.69
CA ALA A 157 -21.36 18.51 -41.68
C ALA A 157 -21.29 19.60 -40.61
N SER A 158 -21.64 20.85 -40.91
CA SER A 158 -21.70 21.92 -39.92
C SER A 158 -22.71 21.66 -38.80
N ILE A 159 -23.76 20.86 -39.04
CA ILE A 159 -24.74 20.43 -38.02
C ILE A 159 -24.02 19.63 -36.95
N TYR A 160 -23.11 18.70 -37.32
CA TYR A 160 -22.32 17.90 -36.35
C TYR A 160 -21.39 18.77 -35.54
N LEU A 161 -20.73 19.74 -36.19
CA LEU A 161 -19.81 20.64 -35.50
C LEU A 161 -20.53 21.42 -34.39
N VAL A 162 -21.71 21.97 -34.70
CA VAL A 162 -22.54 22.67 -33.73
C VAL A 162 -23.02 21.73 -32.62
N ALA A 163 -23.48 20.53 -33.00
CA ALA A 163 -23.93 19.52 -32.03
C ALA A 163 -22.79 19.08 -31.09
N VAL A 164 -21.58 18.85 -31.60
CA VAL A 164 -20.40 18.50 -30.80
C VAL A 164 -20.03 19.60 -29.81
N ILE A 165 -20.06 20.87 -30.24
CA ILE A 165 -19.75 21.99 -29.35
C ILE A 165 -20.79 22.12 -28.24
N ILE A 166 -22.08 22.06 -28.57
CA ILE A 166 -23.17 22.16 -27.60
C ILE A 166 -23.12 20.97 -26.63
N LEU A 167 -23.10 19.74 -27.17
CA LEU A 167 -23.07 18.53 -26.36
C LEU A 167 -21.82 18.45 -25.52
N GLY A 168 -20.65 18.80 -26.07
CA GLY A 168 -19.37 18.85 -25.35
C GLY A 168 -19.42 19.83 -24.18
N GLY A 169 -19.96 21.03 -24.39
CA GLY A 169 -20.17 22.00 -23.31
C GLY A 169 -21.12 21.50 -22.21
N CYS A 170 -22.22 20.87 -22.58
CA CYS A 170 -23.16 20.27 -21.63
C CYS A 170 -22.49 19.12 -20.85
N LEU A 171 -21.71 18.27 -21.52
CA LEU A 171 -20.98 17.17 -20.85
C LEU A 171 -19.94 17.70 -19.85
N VAL A 172 -19.19 18.73 -20.20
CA VAL A 172 -18.23 19.37 -19.27
C VAL A 172 -18.95 19.92 -18.03
N LEU A 173 -20.12 20.55 -18.19
CA LEU A 173 -20.92 21.05 -17.06
C LEU A 173 -21.44 19.90 -16.18
N ILE A 174 -22.01 18.84 -16.78
CA ILE A 174 -22.48 17.66 -16.07
C ILE A 174 -21.34 17.03 -15.28
N MET A 175 -20.18 16.80 -15.93
CA MET A 175 -19.02 16.18 -15.33
C MET A 175 -18.43 17.01 -14.19
N SER A 176 -18.31 18.31 -14.36
CA SER A 176 -17.81 19.21 -13.31
C SER A 176 -18.69 19.16 -12.04
N ARG A 177 -20.01 19.15 -12.22
CA ARG A 177 -20.95 19.04 -11.08
C ARG A 177 -20.93 17.66 -10.45
N ALA A 178 -20.93 16.60 -11.24
CA ALA A 178 -20.88 15.22 -10.74
C ALA A 178 -19.58 14.95 -9.97
N SER A 179 -18.44 15.44 -10.46
CA SER A 179 -17.13 15.30 -9.80
C SER A 179 -17.10 15.87 -8.38
N ASN A 180 -17.75 17.01 -8.15
CA ASN A 180 -17.84 17.61 -6.82
C ASN A 180 -18.62 16.72 -5.83
N TYR A 181 -19.74 16.13 -6.29
CA TYR A 181 -20.52 15.21 -5.47
C TYR A 181 -19.77 13.90 -5.21
N PHE A 182 -19.07 13.35 -6.20
CA PHE A 182 -18.22 12.18 -6.01
C PHE A 182 -17.10 12.43 -4.99
N SER A 183 -16.41 13.57 -5.10
CA SER A 183 -15.35 13.91 -4.14
C SER A 183 -15.88 14.03 -2.70
N ALA A 184 -17.09 14.57 -2.53
CA ALA A 184 -17.74 14.63 -1.22
C ALA A 184 -18.18 13.21 -0.75
N ALA A 185 -18.70 12.37 -1.66
CA ALA A 185 -19.10 11.00 -1.35
C ALA A 185 -17.90 10.13 -0.93
N PHE A 186 -16.73 10.27 -1.60
CA PHE A 186 -15.53 9.53 -1.21
C PHE A 186 -15.06 9.86 0.20
N LYS A 187 -15.11 11.13 0.62
CA LYS A 187 -14.80 11.49 2.02
C LYS A 187 -15.75 10.81 3.02
N LYS A 188 -17.05 10.73 2.67
CA LYS A 188 -18.03 10.02 3.51
C LYS A 188 -17.90 8.51 3.45
N TYR A 189 -17.34 7.98 2.37
CA TYR A 189 -16.99 6.57 2.25
C TYR A 189 -15.81 6.19 3.17
N ASP A 190 -14.85 7.11 3.36
CA ASP A 190 -13.77 6.91 4.33
C ASP A 190 -14.33 6.84 5.76
N ASP A 191 -15.25 7.74 6.14
CA ASP A 191 -15.94 7.72 7.46
C ASP A 191 -16.71 6.39 7.65
N LEU A 192 -17.36 5.87 6.59
CA LEU A 192 -18.06 4.58 6.62
C LEU A 192 -17.10 3.41 6.81
N ASN A 193 -15.98 3.40 6.08
CA ASN A 193 -14.97 2.35 6.20
C ASN A 193 -14.34 2.32 7.60
N GLU A 194 -14.05 3.48 8.17
CA GLU A 194 -13.54 3.60 9.55
C GLU A 194 -14.53 2.99 10.55
N SER A 195 -15.83 3.32 10.43
CA SER A 195 -16.88 2.76 11.28
C SER A 195 -16.99 1.24 11.15
N VAL A 196 -16.90 0.69 9.92
CA VAL A 196 -16.93 -0.76 9.68
C VAL A 196 -15.71 -1.43 10.27
N GLN A 197 -14.52 -0.85 10.05
CA GLN A 197 -13.26 -1.40 10.58
C GLN A 197 -13.24 -1.40 12.11
N GLU A 198 -13.71 -0.33 12.75
CA GLU A 198 -13.86 -0.25 14.20
C GLU A 198 -14.78 -1.36 14.71
N ASN A 199 -15.97 -1.50 14.13
CA ASN A 199 -16.97 -2.50 14.53
C ASN A 199 -16.43 -3.93 14.36
N VAL A 200 -15.89 -4.27 13.18
CA VAL A 200 -15.36 -5.62 12.90
C VAL A 200 -14.19 -5.96 13.82
N SER A 201 -13.29 -5.01 14.07
CA SER A 201 -12.16 -5.21 14.97
C SER A 201 -12.62 -5.42 16.41
N ALA A 202 -13.67 -4.72 16.83
CA ALA A 202 -14.23 -4.77 18.18
C ALA A 202 -15.49 -5.66 18.29
N ILE A 203 -15.76 -6.54 17.32
CA ILE A 203 -17.02 -7.30 17.26
C ILE A 203 -17.31 -8.12 18.53
N ARG A 204 -16.25 -8.63 19.19
CA ARG A 204 -16.41 -9.36 20.45
C ARG A 204 -16.91 -8.44 21.58
N VAL A 205 -16.50 -7.17 21.60
CA VAL A 205 -16.97 -6.17 22.55
C VAL A 205 -18.43 -5.82 22.27
N VAL A 206 -18.78 -5.57 20.99
CA VAL A 206 -20.16 -5.31 20.57
C VAL A 206 -21.08 -6.44 21.03
N LYS A 207 -20.67 -7.70 20.84
CA LYS A 207 -21.42 -8.89 21.28
C LYS A 207 -21.48 -9.01 22.79
N ALA A 208 -20.38 -8.77 23.51
CA ALA A 208 -20.34 -8.88 24.96
C ALA A 208 -21.22 -7.85 25.67
N TYR A 209 -21.38 -6.67 25.06
CA TYR A 209 -22.21 -5.59 25.62
C TYR A 209 -23.60 -5.48 24.99
N VAL A 210 -23.98 -6.41 24.11
CA VAL A 210 -25.30 -6.45 23.42
C VAL A 210 -25.61 -5.10 22.75
N ARG A 211 -24.68 -4.59 21.93
CA ARG A 211 -24.80 -3.28 21.28
C ARG A 211 -24.98 -3.35 19.76
N GLU A 212 -25.45 -4.48 19.25
CA GLU A 212 -25.65 -4.71 17.82
C GLU A 212 -26.62 -3.70 17.19
N ASP A 213 -27.71 -3.37 17.87
CA ASP A 213 -28.69 -2.42 17.36
C ASP A 213 -28.12 -1.00 17.25
N TYR A 214 -27.33 -0.58 18.25
CA TYR A 214 -26.64 0.71 18.24
C TYR A 214 -25.66 0.81 17.06
N GLU A 215 -24.82 -0.21 16.88
CA GLU A 215 -23.87 -0.24 15.78
C GLU A 215 -24.54 -0.34 14.40
N SER A 216 -25.65 -1.07 14.30
CA SER A 216 -26.47 -1.14 13.10
C SER A 216 -27.05 0.22 12.72
N GLU A 217 -27.54 1.00 13.70
CA GLU A 217 -28.07 2.34 13.43
C GLU A 217 -26.96 3.33 13.08
N LYS A 218 -25.77 3.26 13.74
CA LYS A 218 -24.58 4.02 13.40
C LYS A 218 -24.14 3.76 11.95
N PHE A 219 -24.08 2.49 11.55
CA PHE A 219 -23.76 2.07 10.18
C PHE A 219 -24.80 2.59 9.18
N LYS A 220 -26.10 2.42 9.46
CA LYS A 220 -27.20 2.88 8.62
C LYS A 220 -27.14 4.39 8.36
N LYS A 221 -26.82 5.18 9.38
CA LYS A 221 -26.63 6.63 9.25
C LYS A 221 -25.42 6.98 8.37
N ALA A 222 -24.28 6.32 8.59
CA ALA A 222 -23.08 6.53 7.79
C ALA A 222 -23.30 6.12 6.32
N SER A 223 -23.92 4.95 6.08
CA SER A 223 -24.28 4.45 4.75
C SER A 223 -25.30 5.37 4.05
N GLY A 224 -26.30 5.88 4.79
CA GLY A 224 -27.28 6.84 4.27
C GLY A 224 -26.63 8.14 3.77
N ASN A 225 -25.66 8.69 4.49
CA ASN A 225 -24.90 9.87 4.06
C ASN A 225 -24.16 9.65 2.72
N VAL A 226 -23.55 8.47 2.56
CA VAL A 226 -22.90 8.08 1.29
C VAL A 226 -23.93 7.93 0.18
N GLN A 227 -25.03 7.23 0.46
CA GLN A 227 -26.12 7.02 -0.49
C GLN A 227 -26.69 8.34 -1.01
N ASP A 228 -26.96 9.31 -0.14
CA ASP A 228 -27.51 10.61 -0.53
C ASP A 228 -26.60 11.39 -1.47
N LEU A 229 -25.29 11.38 -1.22
CA LEU A 229 -24.31 12.04 -2.08
C LEU A 229 -24.16 11.33 -3.43
N LEU A 230 -24.11 9.99 -3.43
CA LEU A 230 -24.07 9.22 -4.66
C LEU A 230 -25.33 9.40 -5.48
N LEU A 231 -26.52 9.41 -4.86
CA LEU A 231 -27.78 9.69 -5.55
C LEU A 231 -27.81 11.08 -6.20
N ARG A 232 -27.22 12.09 -5.55
CA ARG A 232 -27.10 13.44 -6.14
C ARG A 232 -26.14 13.42 -7.34
N ALA A 233 -25.02 12.70 -7.25
CA ALA A 233 -24.10 12.53 -8.37
C ALA A 233 -24.77 11.80 -9.54
N GLU A 234 -25.42 10.67 -9.27
CA GLU A 234 -26.13 9.86 -10.27
C GLU A 234 -27.31 10.60 -10.92
N LYS A 235 -28.06 11.39 -10.17
CA LYS A 235 -29.10 12.26 -10.74
C LYS A 235 -28.55 13.26 -11.76
N VAL A 236 -27.36 13.81 -11.53
CA VAL A 236 -26.70 14.70 -12.49
C VAL A 236 -26.22 13.91 -13.71
N LEU A 237 -25.61 12.74 -13.49
CA LEU A 237 -25.12 11.87 -14.56
C LEU A 237 -26.24 11.26 -15.40
N SER A 238 -27.42 11.01 -14.82
CA SER A 238 -28.56 10.44 -15.55
C SER A 238 -29.05 11.31 -16.70
N PHE A 239 -28.77 12.62 -16.70
CA PHE A 239 -29.04 13.50 -17.83
C PHE A 239 -28.13 13.26 -19.03
N ASN A 240 -26.98 12.60 -18.85
CA ASN A 240 -26.02 12.37 -19.93
C ASN A 240 -26.64 11.54 -21.08
N SER A 241 -27.25 10.40 -20.78
CA SER A 241 -27.81 9.51 -21.81
C SER A 241 -29.01 10.13 -22.56
N PRO A 242 -30.04 10.73 -21.91
CA PRO A 242 -31.12 11.40 -22.61
C PRO A 242 -30.66 12.58 -23.48
N LEU A 243 -29.76 13.40 -22.98
CA LEU A 243 -29.23 14.55 -23.71
C LEU A 243 -28.49 14.11 -24.98
N MET A 244 -27.67 13.07 -24.85
CA MET A 244 -26.95 12.48 -25.96
C MET A 244 -27.93 11.89 -27.01
N MET A 245 -28.91 11.08 -26.58
CA MET A 245 -29.91 10.50 -27.49
C MET A 245 -30.73 11.58 -28.20
N ALA A 246 -31.14 12.63 -27.47
CA ALA A 246 -31.84 13.76 -28.05
C ALA A 246 -30.98 14.45 -29.14
N THR A 247 -29.68 14.65 -28.86
CA THR A 247 -28.75 15.26 -29.83
C THR A 247 -28.57 14.35 -31.05
N VAL A 248 -28.37 13.03 -30.86
CA VAL A 248 -28.22 12.06 -31.95
C VAL A 248 -29.44 12.06 -32.85
N TYR A 249 -30.64 11.90 -32.29
CA TYR A 249 -31.87 11.88 -33.08
C TYR A 249 -32.18 13.21 -33.74
N THR A 250 -31.89 14.35 -33.07
CA THR A 250 -32.04 15.67 -33.69
C THR A 250 -31.12 15.82 -34.90
N CYS A 251 -29.85 15.40 -34.80
CA CYS A 251 -28.91 15.41 -35.94
C CYS A 251 -29.39 14.48 -37.05
N ILE A 252 -29.82 13.25 -36.73
CA ILE A 252 -30.33 12.28 -37.72
C ILE A 252 -31.55 12.86 -38.45
N LEU A 253 -32.53 13.44 -37.75
CA LEU A 253 -33.72 14.05 -38.34
C LEU A 253 -33.37 15.22 -39.22
N LEU A 254 -32.49 16.16 -38.77
CA LEU A 254 -32.09 17.31 -39.58
C LEU A 254 -31.35 16.90 -40.83
N ILE A 255 -30.44 15.95 -40.73
CA ILE A 255 -29.64 15.49 -41.89
C ILE A 255 -30.50 14.71 -42.87
N SER A 256 -31.39 13.83 -42.37
CA SER A 256 -32.33 13.08 -43.21
C SER A 256 -33.27 14.03 -43.94
N TRP A 257 -33.82 15.04 -43.23
CA TRP A 257 -34.75 16.00 -43.84
C TRP A 257 -34.04 16.93 -44.86
N LEU A 258 -32.96 17.59 -44.46
CA LEU A 258 -32.24 18.51 -45.33
C LEU A 258 -31.52 17.76 -46.47
N GLY A 259 -30.94 16.59 -46.19
CA GLY A 259 -30.29 15.73 -47.17
C GLY A 259 -31.27 15.19 -48.20
N ALA A 260 -32.41 14.63 -47.79
CA ALA A 260 -33.46 14.19 -48.72
C ALA A 260 -33.97 15.34 -49.60
N ARG A 261 -34.20 16.53 -49.00
CA ARG A 261 -34.57 17.72 -49.76
C ARG A 261 -33.51 18.09 -50.80
N MET A 262 -32.22 18.03 -50.48
CA MET A 262 -31.13 18.29 -51.40
C MET A 262 -31.09 17.27 -52.55
N ILE A 263 -31.26 15.98 -52.26
CA ILE A 263 -31.30 14.90 -53.26
C ILE A 263 -32.44 15.15 -54.25
N VAL A 264 -33.63 15.42 -53.78
CA VAL A 264 -34.82 15.65 -54.64
C VAL A 264 -34.68 16.91 -55.47
N LEU A 265 -34.21 18.03 -54.89
CA LEU A 265 -34.06 19.30 -55.62
C LEU A 265 -32.93 19.27 -56.65
N SER A 266 -31.87 18.52 -56.40
CA SER A 266 -30.72 18.40 -57.35
C SER A 266 -30.84 17.25 -58.34
N GLY A 267 -31.86 16.40 -58.23
CA GLY A 267 -31.95 15.18 -59.01
C GLY A 267 -30.79 14.21 -58.75
N ALA A 268 -30.30 14.19 -57.50
CA ALA A 268 -29.15 13.37 -57.04
C ALA A 268 -27.79 13.74 -57.66
N THR A 269 -27.66 14.94 -58.25
CA THR A 269 -26.40 15.35 -58.89
C THR A 269 -25.42 16.02 -57.93
N SER A 270 -25.90 16.73 -56.89
CA SER A 270 -25.06 17.45 -55.92
C SER A 270 -24.90 16.72 -54.58
N PHE A 271 -25.76 15.77 -54.29
CA PHE A 271 -25.75 14.95 -53.09
C PHE A 271 -26.56 13.65 -53.34
N THR A 272 -26.01 12.49 -52.99
CA THR A 272 -26.56 11.19 -53.34
C THR A 272 -27.17 10.45 -52.14
N THR A 273 -27.89 9.36 -52.42
CA THR A 273 -28.49 8.52 -51.36
C THR A 273 -27.39 7.79 -50.54
N GLY A 274 -26.34 7.31 -51.22
CA GLY A 274 -25.21 6.66 -50.58
C GLY A 274 -24.44 7.62 -49.68
N GLU A 275 -24.24 8.87 -50.13
CA GLU A 275 -23.65 9.92 -49.31
C GLU A 275 -24.47 10.25 -48.08
N LEU A 276 -25.81 10.29 -48.19
CA LEU A 276 -26.71 10.47 -47.05
C LEU A 276 -26.52 9.35 -46.00
N MET A 277 -26.45 8.09 -46.44
CA MET A 277 -26.23 6.94 -45.53
C MET A 277 -24.87 7.03 -44.82
N SER A 278 -23.83 7.44 -45.54
CA SER A 278 -22.50 7.67 -44.95
C SER A 278 -22.52 8.78 -43.89
N MET A 279 -23.21 9.89 -44.19
CA MET A 279 -23.38 10.99 -43.25
C MET A 279 -24.07 10.56 -41.97
N LEU A 280 -25.15 9.75 -42.03
CA LEU A 280 -25.84 9.22 -40.86
C LEU A 280 -24.94 8.33 -40.03
N THR A 281 -24.09 7.51 -40.64
CA THR A 281 -23.11 6.67 -39.98
C THR A 281 -22.05 7.51 -39.25
N TYR A 282 -21.51 8.54 -39.93
CA TYR A 282 -20.54 9.46 -39.30
C TYR A 282 -21.15 10.23 -38.13
N CYS A 283 -22.43 10.64 -38.23
CA CYS A 283 -23.15 11.26 -37.14
C CYS A 283 -23.10 10.40 -35.87
N THR A 284 -23.49 9.13 -36.00
CA THR A 284 -23.50 8.18 -34.90
C THR A 284 -22.12 7.98 -34.31
N ASN A 285 -21.09 7.82 -35.16
CA ASN A 285 -19.71 7.62 -34.71
C ASN A 285 -19.14 8.85 -33.98
N ILE A 286 -19.39 10.07 -34.48
CA ILE A 286 -18.94 11.33 -33.83
C ILE A 286 -19.53 11.43 -32.41
N LEU A 287 -20.85 11.24 -32.28
CA LEU A 287 -21.55 11.42 -31.02
C LEU A 287 -21.24 10.29 -30.02
N THR A 288 -21.08 9.05 -30.49
CA THR A 288 -20.64 7.93 -29.65
C THR A 288 -19.20 8.12 -29.15
N SER A 289 -18.33 8.66 -29.99
CA SER A 289 -16.94 8.99 -29.62
C SER A 289 -16.90 10.05 -28.51
N LEU A 290 -17.79 11.03 -28.55
CA LEU A 290 -17.88 12.05 -27.49
C LEU A 290 -18.34 11.44 -26.16
N MET A 291 -19.28 10.48 -26.17
CA MET A 291 -19.67 9.73 -24.97
C MET A 291 -18.52 8.91 -24.41
N MET A 292 -17.77 8.23 -25.26
CA MET A 292 -16.58 7.45 -24.87
C MET A 292 -15.53 8.34 -24.22
N LEU A 293 -15.30 9.55 -24.75
CA LEU A 293 -14.37 10.51 -24.18
C LEU A 293 -14.79 10.96 -22.76
N SER A 294 -16.08 11.15 -22.54
CA SER A 294 -16.64 11.44 -21.21
C SER A 294 -16.34 10.32 -20.20
N MET A 295 -16.51 9.06 -20.59
CA MET A 295 -16.20 7.89 -19.75
C MET A 295 -14.70 7.80 -19.42
N VAL A 296 -13.84 8.08 -20.40
CA VAL A 296 -12.38 8.13 -20.19
C VAL A 296 -12.00 9.19 -19.17
N PHE A 297 -12.61 10.36 -19.23
CA PHE A 297 -12.36 11.45 -18.28
C PHE A 297 -12.71 11.06 -16.83
N ILE A 298 -13.84 10.39 -16.63
CA ILE A 298 -14.23 9.90 -15.29
C ILE A 298 -13.16 8.93 -14.75
N MET A 299 -12.76 7.95 -15.56
CA MET A 299 -11.79 6.95 -15.17
C MET A 299 -10.41 7.55 -14.81
N ILE A 300 -9.94 8.50 -15.60
CA ILE A 300 -8.69 9.23 -15.30
C ILE A 300 -8.81 9.99 -13.98
N SER A 301 -9.94 10.69 -13.76
CA SER A 301 -10.20 11.45 -12.53
C SER A 301 -10.22 10.54 -11.30
N MET A 302 -10.87 9.38 -11.37
CA MET A 302 -10.87 8.39 -10.27
C MET A 302 -9.47 7.82 -9.99
N SER A 303 -8.68 7.60 -11.03
CA SER A 303 -7.33 7.05 -10.88
C SER A 303 -6.29 8.07 -10.42
N ALA A 304 -6.57 9.37 -10.52
CA ALA A 304 -5.65 10.44 -10.11
C ALA A 304 -5.30 10.38 -8.61
N ALA A 305 -6.27 10.03 -7.76
CA ALA A 305 -6.03 9.85 -6.33
C ALA A 305 -5.09 8.66 -6.06
N SER A 306 -5.32 7.52 -6.73
CA SER A 306 -4.43 6.35 -6.66
C SER A 306 -3.02 6.68 -7.16
N ALA A 307 -2.91 7.44 -8.25
CA ALA A 307 -1.63 7.89 -8.81
C ALA A 307 -0.84 8.77 -7.81
N LYS A 308 -1.54 9.65 -7.08
CA LYS A 308 -0.93 10.48 -6.06
C LYS A 308 -0.36 9.61 -4.91
N ARG A 309 -1.17 8.68 -4.37
CA ARG A 309 -0.74 7.80 -3.27
C ARG A 309 0.44 6.89 -3.65
N VAL A 310 0.46 6.39 -4.88
CA VAL A 310 1.58 5.58 -5.39
C VAL A 310 2.84 6.44 -5.57
N ALA A 311 2.69 7.65 -6.11
CA ALA A 311 3.81 8.58 -6.27
C ALA A 311 4.42 9.00 -4.92
N GLU A 312 3.61 9.21 -3.89
CA GLU A 312 4.08 9.47 -2.53
C GLU A 312 5.03 8.36 -2.04
N VAL A 313 4.68 7.09 -2.27
CA VAL A 313 5.56 5.96 -1.88
C VAL A 313 6.81 5.89 -2.74
N LEU A 314 6.73 6.21 -4.03
CA LEU A 314 7.90 6.19 -4.94
C LEU A 314 8.88 7.34 -4.68
N GLU A 315 8.38 8.47 -4.18
CA GLU A 315 9.16 9.70 -3.92
C GLU A 315 9.59 9.82 -2.44
N GLU A 316 9.08 8.94 -1.56
CA GLU A 316 9.46 8.93 -0.16
C GLU A 316 10.91 8.48 -0.01
N GLU A 317 11.69 9.24 0.74
CA GLU A 317 13.08 8.91 1.06
C GLU A 317 13.18 8.41 2.50
N SER A 318 14.12 7.50 2.75
CA SER A 318 14.39 7.04 4.11
C SER A 318 14.86 8.22 4.97
N THR A 319 14.31 8.34 6.17
CA THR A 319 14.75 9.36 7.15
C THR A 319 16.11 9.03 7.74
N LEU A 320 16.58 7.78 7.55
CA LEU A 320 17.88 7.31 8.04
C LEU A 320 18.79 6.98 6.86
N SER A 321 19.98 7.52 6.89
CA SER A 321 21.05 7.26 5.90
C SER A 321 22.39 7.09 6.59
N ASN A 322 23.30 6.39 5.93
CA ASN A 322 24.71 6.35 6.35
C ASN A 322 25.39 7.70 6.10
N GLY A 323 26.33 8.06 6.97
CA GLY A 323 27.25 9.17 6.71
C GLY A 323 28.20 8.88 5.54
N GLU A 324 28.99 9.88 5.14
CA GLU A 324 29.95 9.73 4.03
C GLU A 324 31.04 8.68 4.30
N ASN A 325 31.50 8.54 5.55
CA ASN A 325 32.52 7.59 5.99
C ASN A 325 32.05 6.82 7.23
N PRO A 326 31.11 5.88 7.09
CA PRO A 326 30.53 5.19 8.24
C PRO A 326 31.55 4.23 8.89
N VAL A 327 31.49 4.11 10.19
CA VAL A 327 32.29 3.15 10.96
C VAL A 327 31.79 1.74 10.72
N MET A 328 32.69 0.84 10.29
CA MET A 328 32.36 -0.52 9.83
C MET A 328 32.55 -1.60 10.91
N GLU A 329 32.78 -1.23 12.17
CA GLU A 329 32.97 -2.20 13.26
C GLU A 329 32.48 -1.64 14.59
N VAL A 330 31.66 -2.45 15.31
CA VAL A 330 31.28 -2.18 16.71
C VAL A 330 32.25 -2.93 17.63
N LYS A 331 33.17 -2.20 18.27
CA LYS A 331 34.24 -2.78 19.07
C LYS A 331 33.77 -3.55 20.30
N ASN A 332 32.81 -2.98 21.05
CA ASN A 332 32.27 -3.56 22.27
C ASN A 332 30.83 -3.08 22.52
N GLY A 333 30.18 -3.62 23.55
CA GLY A 333 28.79 -3.32 23.93
C GLY A 333 28.62 -2.18 24.94
N ALA A 334 29.63 -1.33 25.18
CA ALA A 334 29.48 -0.19 26.07
C ALA A 334 28.47 0.82 25.47
N VAL A 335 27.56 1.34 26.29
CA VAL A 335 26.51 2.27 25.87
C VAL A 335 26.59 3.55 26.69
N ARG A 336 26.50 4.71 26.02
CA ARG A 336 26.38 6.00 26.68
C ARG A 336 25.28 6.83 26.02
N PHE A 337 24.37 7.35 26.81
CA PHE A 337 23.44 8.40 26.42
C PHE A 337 23.90 9.72 27.00
N ASP A 338 23.95 10.77 26.20
CA ASP A 338 24.47 12.08 26.55
C ASP A 338 23.44 13.15 26.18
N HIS A 339 22.70 13.63 27.15
CA HIS A 339 21.59 14.59 27.02
C HIS A 339 20.56 14.23 25.94
N VAL A 340 20.21 12.93 25.84
CA VAL A 340 19.33 12.45 24.78
C VAL A 340 17.89 12.86 25.01
N CYS A 341 17.32 13.52 23.99
CA CYS A 341 15.88 13.74 23.85
C CYS A 341 15.37 13.03 22.58
N PHE A 342 14.11 12.58 22.64
CA PHE A 342 13.49 11.90 21.51
C PHE A 342 11.99 12.19 21.44
N ARG A 343 11.48 12.39 20.20
CA ARG A 343 10.06 12.49 19.85
C ARG A 343 9.77 11.78 18.54
N TYR A 344 8.60 11.18 18.41
CA TYR A 344 8.17 10.47 17.19
C TYR A 344 7.74 11.41 16.06
N LYS A 345 7.22 12.59 16.40
CA LYS A 345 6.77 13.60 15.43
C LYS A 345 7.44 14.92 15.71
N ALA A 346 7.81 15.66 14.66
CA ALA A 346 8.54 16.93 14.80
C ALA A 346 7.82 17.99 15.66
N ASP A 347 6.49 18.01 15.61
CA ASP A 347 5.59 18.87 16.39
C ASP A 347 5.05 18.22 17.67
N GLY A 348 5.49 16.98 17.97
CA GLY A 348 5.06 16.21 19.13
C GLY A 348 5.80 16.61 20.42
N ARG A 349 5.28 16.12 21.56
CA ARG A 349 5.98 16.21 22.85
C ARG A 349 7.16 15.25 22.89
N ASP A 350 8.20 15.61 23.67
CA ASP A 350 9.31 14.71 23.94
C ASP A 350 8.82 13.48 24.69
N VAL A 351 9.15 12.33 24.14
CA VAL A 351 8.88 11.01 24.75
C VAL A 351 10.02 10.62 25.68
N LEU A 352 11.26 11.02 25.34
CA LEU A 352 12.44 10.97 26.21
C LEU A 352 12.99 12.37 26.37
N SER A 353 13.36 12.76 27.58
CA SER A 353 13.86 14.07 27.91
C SER A 353 15.09 13.98 28.81
N ASP A 354 16.22 14.51 28.30
CA ASP A 354 17.48 14.64 29.02
C ASP A 354 18.00 13.33 29.63
N ILE A 355 18.09 12.29 28.83
CA ILE A 355 18.58 10.98 29.25
C ILE A 355 20.11 11.01 29.31
N ASN A 356 20.66 10.72 30.49
CA ASN A 356 22.09 10.63 30.76
C ASN A 356 22.40 9.29 31.43
N LEU A 357 23.14 8.40 30.73
CA LEU A 357 23.48 7.05 31.20
C LEU A 357 24.87 6.66 30.70
N ASN A 358 25.57 5.85 31.51
CA ASN A 358 26.85 5.26 31.13
C ASN A 358 26.89 3.79 31.59
N ILE A 359 26.90 2.87 30.63
CA ILE A 359 26.78 1.43 30.82
C ILE A 359 28.03 0.76 30.26
N ARG A 360 28.66 -0.13 31.03
CA ARG A 360 29.86 -0.84 30.61
C ARG A 360 29.51 -2.02 29.71
N SER A 361 30.45 -2.42 28.86
CA SER A 361 30.29 -3.61 28.04
C SER A 361 30.17 -4.87 28.90
N GLY A 362 29.21 -5.72 28.58
CA GLY A 362 28.96 -6.99 29.26
C GLY A 362 28.02 -6.90 30.48
N GLU A 363 27.56 -5.70 30.84
CA GLU A 363 26.57 -5.54 31.93
C GLU A 363 25.18 -5.98 31.52
N THR A 364 24.43 -6.55 32.46
CA THR A 364 22.97 -6.81 32.34
C THR A 364 22.20 -5.68 32.98
N ILE A 365 21.39 -4.99 32.19
CA ILE A 365 20.63 -3.81 32.58
C ILE A 365 19.13 -4.11 32.59
N GLY A 366 18.51 -4.03 33.75
CA GLY A 366 17.06 -4.05 33.89
C GLY A 366 16.46 -2.68 33.60
N ILE A 367 15.31 -2.62 32.92
CA ILE A 367 14.55 -1.38 32.69
C ILE A 367 13.13 -1.55 33.20
N ILE A 368 12.77 -0.75 34.19
CA ILE A 368 11.46 -0.75 34.83
C ILE A 368 10.83 0.65 34.74
N GLY A 369 9.51 0.68 34.81
CA GLY A 369 8.71 1.91 34.82
C GLY A 369 7.26 1.63 34.43
N GLY A 370 6.38 2.56 34.68
CA GLY A 370 4.96 2.45 34.37
C GLY A 370 4.69 2.25 32.86
N THR A 371 3.46 1.90 32.53
CA THR A 371 3.02 1.85 31.13
C THR A 371 3.11 3.26 30.53
N GLY A 372 3.72 3.38 29.34
CA GLY A 372 3.93 4.68 28.70
C GLY A 372 5.16 5.46 29.18
N SER A 373 6.02 4.91 30.07
CA SER A 373 7.25 5.58 30.53
C SER A 373 8.39 5.64 29.51
N ALA A 374 8.17 5.21 28.26
CA ALA A 374 9.12 5.25 27.14
C ALA A 374 10.29 4.25 27.17
N LYS A 375 10.14 3.11 27.87
CA LYS A 375 11.16 2.06 27.95
C LYS A 375 11.59 1.53 26.57
N THR A 376 10.63 1.12 25.77
CA THR A 376 10.85 0.65 24.38
C THR A 376 11.52 1.73 23.54
N SER A 377 11.08 3.00 23.66
CA SER A 377 11.65 4.11 22.89
C SER A 377 13.15 4.32 23.19
N LEU A 378 13.55 4.15 24.45
CA LEU A 378 14.96 4.28 24.85
C LEU A 378 15.85 3.25 24.14
N VAL A 379 15.45 1.98 24.17
CA VAL A 379 16.27 0.91 23.60
C VAL A 379 16.24 0.88 22.07
N GLN A 380 15.18 1.40 21.43
CA GLN A 380 15.10 1.53 19.97
C GLN A 380 16.09 2.49 19.36
N LEU A 381 16.65 3.42 20.14
CA LEU A 381 17.70 4.33 19.70
C LEU A 381 19.05 3.61 19.51
N LEU A 382 19.31 2.49 20.22
CA LEU A 382 20.57 1.76 20.14
C LEU A 382 20.79 1.09 18.77
N PRO A 383 19.84 0.31 18.19
CA PRO A 383 19.98 -0.19 16.82
C PRO A 383 19.66 0.88 15.78
N ARG A 384 19.54 2.15 16.19
CA ARG A 384 19.19 3.26 15.32
C ARG A 384 17.94 2.96 14.47
N LEU A 385 16.85 2.52 15.14
CA LEU A 385 15.53 2.40 14.48
C LEU A 385 14.93 3.79 14.28
N TYR A 386 15.28 4.72 15.18
CA TYR A 386 15.02 6.15 15.12
C TYR A 386 16.28 6.92 15.49
N ASP A 387 16.45 8.13 14.98
CA ASP A 387 17.50 9.05 15.43
C ASP A 387 17.04 9.86 16.65
N THR A 388 17.99 10.26 17.49
CA THR A 388 17.74 11.19 18.60
C THR A 388 17.31 12.55 18.06
N THR A 389 16.38 13.22 18.74
CA THR A 389 15.97 14.59 18.39
C THR A 389 16.99 15.61 18.87
N ALA A 390 17.60 15.35 20.03
CA ALA A 390 18.72 16.12 20.58
C ALA A 390 19.61 15.18 21.39
N GLY A 391 20.87 15.58 21.64
CA GLY A 391 21.85 14.76 22.33
C GLY A 391 22.42 13.63 21.46
N HIS A 392 23.19 12.74 22.09
CA HIS A 392 23.96 11.71 21.41
C HIS A 392 23.83 10.36 22.12
N ALA A 393 23.61 9.29 21.36
CA ALA A 393 23.67 7.91 21.83
C ALA A 393 24.94 7.25 21.27
N TYR A 394 25.75 6.65 22.13
CA TYR A 394 27.01 6.04 21.75
C TYR A 394 27.00 4.55 22.03
N ILE A 395 27.60 3.76 21.14
CA ILE A 395 27.92 2.35 21.34
C ILE A 395 29.42 2.16 21.08
N GLY A 396 30.13 1.50 22.00
CA GLY A 396 31.58 1.30 21.87
C GLY A 396 32.39 2.59 21.75
N GLY A 397 31.84 3.71 22.23
CA GLY A 397 32.45 5.04 22.18
C GLY A 397 32.23 5.84 20.90
N VAL A 398 31.48 5.31 19.94
CA VAL A 398 31.12 5.96 18.68
C VAL A 398 29.63 6.27 18.66
N ASP A 399 29.23 7.45 18.16
CA ASP A 399 27.82 7.82 17.99
C ASP A 399 27.12 6.84 17.04
N VAL A 400 25.89 6.43 17.39
CA VAL A 400 25.11 5.47 16.57
C VAL A 400 24.85 5.98 15.15
N ARG A 401 24.90 7.31 14.93
CA ARG A 401 24.72 7.95 13.61
C ARG A 401 25.94 7.83 12.71
N ASP A 402 27.11 7.58 13.28
CA ASP A 402 28.36 7.48 12.53
C ASP A 402 28.65 6.05 12.06
N TYR A 403 27.90 5.05 12.55
CA TYR A 403 28.01 3.68 12.09
C TYR A 403 27.32 3.45 10.75
N ASP A 404 27.83 2.45 9.99
CA ASP A 404 27.02 1.81 8.96
C ASP A 404 25.79 1.12 9.59
N LEU A 405 24.59 1.38 9.05
CA LEU A 405 23.34 0.89 9.60
C LEU A 405 23.25 -0.65 9.64
N GLU A 406 23.82 -1.34 8.64
CA GLU A 406 23.81 -2.80 8.58
C GLU A 406 24.75 -3.37 9.64
N ILE A 407 25.96 -2.83 9.76
CA ILE A 407 26.93 -3.24 10.77
C ILE A 407 26.42 -3.00 12.19
N LEU A 408 25.84 -1.83 12.44
CA LEU A 408 25.23 -1.50 13.74
C LEU A 408 24.11 -2.48 14.08
N ARG A 409 23.17 -2.68 13.17
CA ARG A 409 22.01 -3.57 13.37
C ARG A 409 22.39 -5.05 13.45
N ASN A 410 23.48 -5.46 12.84
CA ASN A 410 24.02 -6.80 13.00
C ASN A 410 24.70 -6.99 14.37
N SER A 411 25.25 -5.92 14.96
CA SER A 411 25.89 -5.94 16.27
C SER A 411 24.90 -5.75 17.43
N VAL A 412 23.71 -5.22 17.17
CA VAL A 412 22.64 -5.03 18.17
C VAL A 412 21.45 -5.90 17.80
N ALA A 413 21.21 -6.96 18.56
CA ALA A 413 20.03 -7.80 18.38
C ALA A 413 18.88 -7.31 19.30
N MET A 414 17.68 -7.24 18.75
CA MET A 414 16.49 -6.83 19.51
C MET A 414 15.36 -7.85 19.33
N VAL A 415 14.83 -8.35 20.43
CA VAL A 415 13.58 -9.10 20.49
C VAL A 415 12.47 -8.13 20.82
N LEU A 416 11.59 -7.88 19.88
CA LEU A 416 10.51 -6.90 20.00
C LEU A 416 9.39 -7.43 20.90
N GLN A 417 8.63 -6.54 21.53
CA GLN A 417 7.45 -6.89 22.34
C GLN A 417 6.43 -7.73 21.55
N LYS A 418 6.18 -7.36 20.29
CA LYS A 418 5.36 -8.16 19.37
C LYS A 418 6.24 -9.13 18.61
N ASN A 419 6.25 -10.38 19.07
CA ASN A 419 7.02 -11.44 18.45
C ASN A 419 6.37 -11.94 17.16
N GLU A 420 7.04 -11.80 16.02
CA GLU A 420 6.56 -12.21 14.71
C GLU A 420 7.44 -13.33 14.13
N LEU A 421 6.78 -14.39 13.66
CA LEU A 421 7.40 -15.47 12.90
C LEU A 421 6.86 -15.46 11.48
N PHE A 422 7.72 -15.81 10.52
CA PHE A 422 7.35 -15.89 9.12
C PHE A 422 6.85 -17.31 8.79
N SER A 423 6.01 -17.41 7.76
CA SER A 423 5.65 -18.71 7.22
C SER A 423 6.89 -19.40 6.67
N GLY A 424 7.09 -20.66 7.07
CA GLY A 424 8.26 -21.46 6.75
C GLY A 424 8.64 -22.38 7.89
N THR A 425 9.77 -23.10 7.81
CA THR A 425 10.22 -23.99 8.87
C THR A 425 10.78 -23.24 10.08
N ILE A 426 10.89 -23.91 11.24
CA ILE A 426 11.58 -23.35 12.41
C ILE A 426 13.02 -22.97 12.05
N ALA A 427 13.75 -23.84 11.35
CA ALA A 427 15.12 -23.59 10.92
C ALA A 427 15.24 -22.34 10.02
N GLU A 428 14.33 -22.17 9.06
CA GLU A 428 14.27 -20.97 8.20
C GLU A 428 14.01 -19.71 9.02
N ASN A 429 13.10 -19.77 9.96
CA ASN A 429 12.83 -18.65 10.87
C ASN A 429 14.03 -18.27 11.74
N LEU A 430 14.81 -19.23 12.19
CA LEU A 430 16.02 -19.01 12.98
C LEU A 430 17.16 -18.43 12.13
N ARG A 431 17.31 -18.87 10.87
CA ARG A 431 18.29 -18.31 9.92
C ARG A 431 18.07 -16.85 9.54
N TRP A 432 16.94 -16.23 9.91
CA TRP A 432 16.82 -14.78 9.85
C TRP A 432 17.81 -14.05 10.78
N GLY A 433 18.26 -14.70 11.84
CA GLY A 433 19.32 -14.17 12.71
C GLY A 433 20.71 -14.23 12.05
N ASN A 434 21.00 -15.32 11.39
CA ASN A 434 22.20 -15.55 10.59
C ASN A 434 21.89 -16.56 9.47
N LYS A 435 21.92 -16.09 8.21
CA LYS A 435 21.58 -16.89 7.03
C LYS A 435 22.51 -18.10 6.82
N ASP A 436 23.76 -17.96 7.26
CA ASP A 436 24.82 -18.95 7.10
C ASP A 436 24.98 -19.86 8.33
N ALA A 437 24.05 -19.77 9.32
CA ALA A 437 24.09 -20.56 10.53
C ALA A 437 23.98 -22.06 10.20
N THR A 438 24.91 -22.84 10.75
CA THR A 438 24.88 -24.30 10.70
C THR A 438 23.77 -24.86 11.59
N ASP A 439 23.36 -26.10 11.34
CA ASP A 439 22.34 -26.75 12.17
C ASP A 439 22.79 -26.89 13.63
N ALA A 440 24.08 -27.10 13.89
CA ALA A 440 24.65 -27.15 15.24
C ALA A 440 24.55 -25.77 15.95
N GLU A 441 24.78 -24.67 15.25
CA GLU A 441 24.62 -23.31 15.83
C GLU A 441 23.14 -23.01 16.11
N ILE A 442 22.23 -23.47 15.25
CA ILE A 442 20.78 -23.36 15.46
C ILE A 442 20.37 -24.11 16.72
N GLU A 443 20.82 -25.36 16.88
CA GLU A 443 20.55 -26.18 18.07
C GLU A 443 21.08 -25.53 19.35
N GLU A 444 22.33 -25.02 19.33
CA GLU A 444 22.92 -24.35 20.49
C GLU A 444 22.15 -23.08 20.86
N ALA A 445 21.76 -22.25 19.89
CA ALA A 445 20.94 -21.05 20.16
C ALA A 445 19.56 -21.44 20.72
N CYS A 446 18.96 -22.52 20.24
CA CYS A 446 17.70 -23.03 20.79
C CYS A 446 17.85 -23.56 22.21
N LYS A 447 18.95 -24.23 22.55
CA LYS A 447 19.26 -24.65 23.93
C LYS A 447 19.42 -23.44 24.85
N GLN A 448 20.13 -22.41 24.42
CA GLN A 448 20.30 -21.17 25.18
C GLN A 448 18.98 -20.44 25.43
N ALA A 449 18.03 -20.51 24.49
CA ALA A 449 16.69 -19.94 24.60
C ALA A 449 15.67 -20.94 25.21
N CYS A 450 16.07 -22.11 25.65
CA CYS A 450 15.20 -23.21 26.12
C CYS A 450 14.11 -23.58 25.10
N ALA A 451 14.38 -23.41 23.79
CA ALA A 451 13.45 -23.72 22.73
C ALA A 451 13.53 -25.19 22.28
N ASP A 452 14.65 -25.83 22.46
CA ASP A 452 14.90 -27.25 22.15
C ASP A 452 13.91 -28.17 22.87
N GLU A 453 13.52 -27.88 24.11
CA GLU A 453 12.60 -28.68 24.92
C GLU A 453 11.26 -28.96 24.22
N PHE A 454 10.72 -28.00 23.45
CA PHE A 454 9.47 -28.19 22.71
C PHE A 454 9.70 -28.57 21.25
N ILE A 455 10.80 -28.11 20.64
CA ILE A 455 11.13 -28.45 19.24
C ILE A 455 11.31 -29.97 19.10
N GLU A 456 12.01 -30.60 20.05
CA GLU A 456 12.21 -32.04 20.05
C GLU A 456 10.92 -32.88 20.18
N ARG A 457 9.83 -32.26 20.66
CA ARG A 457 8.49 -32.88 20.75
C ARG A 457 7.70 -32.81 19.46
N PHE A 458 8.10 -31.94 18.51
CA PHE A 458 7.45 -31.87 17.21
C PHE A 458 7.89 -33.05 16.32
N PRO A 459 6.98 -33.67 15.52
CA PRO A 459 7.31 -34.77 14.63
C PRO A 459 8.47 -34.43 13.68
N ASP A 460 8.46 -33.23 13.10
CA ASP A 460 9.43 -32.75 12.11
C ASP A 460 10.55 -31.90 12.74
N LYS A 461 10.60 -31.79 14.07
CA LYS A 461 11.61 -31.02 14.82
C LYS A 461 11.83 -29.64 14.22
N TYR A 462 13.07 -29.30 13.82
CA TYR A 462 13.46 -28.03 13.21
C TYR A 462 12.85 -27.78 11.84
N ASN A 463 12.35 -28.83 11.16
CA ASN A 463 11.63 -28.73 9.88
C ASN A 463 10.12 -28.52 10.06
N THR A 464 9.62 -28.46 11.30
CA THR A 464 8.22 -28.16 11.58
C THR A 464 7.84 -26.81 10.96
N HIS A 465 6.73 -26.81 10.19
CA HIS A 465 6.24 -25.60 9.54
C HIS A 465 5.57 -24.66 10.54
N ILE A 466 5.94 -23.40 10.46
CA ILE A 466 5.32 -22.27 11.21
C ILE A 466 4.41 -21.52 10.27
N ASP A 467 3.18 -21.28 10.67
CA ASP A 467 2.22 -20.47 9.93
C ASP A 467 2.56 -18.98 10.04
N GLN A 468 2.03 -18.17 9.10
CA GLN A 468 2.24 -16.73 9.10
C GLN A 468 1.85 -16.11 10.46
N GLY A 469 2.78 -15.35 11.06
CA GLY A 469 2.62 -14.76 12.38
C GLY A 469 2.76 -15.77 13.52
N GLY A 470 3.11 -17.03 13.26
CA GLY A 470 3.28 -18.07 14.28
C GLY A 470 1.98 -18.44 14.98
N THR A 471 0.87 -18.55 14.27
CA THR A 471 -0.46 -18.81 14.84
C THR A 471 -0.61 -20.26 15.34
N ASN A 472 0.23 -21.17 14.87
CA ASN A 472 0.25 -22.60 15.25
C ASN A 472 1.22 -22.92 16.39
N VAL A 473 1.85 -21.91 17.02
CA VAL A 473 2.70 -22.07 18.20
C VAL A 473 2.24 -21.18 19.35
N SER A 474 2.50 -21.60 20.60
CA SER A 474 2.11 -20.81 21.78
C SER A 474 2.93 -19.53 21.90
N GLY A 475 2.41 -18.54 22.66
CA GLY A 475 3.12 -17.28 22.90
C GLY A 475 4.53 -17.47 23.45
N GLY A 476 4.70 -18.35 24.46
CA GLY A 476 6.00 -18.64 25.03
C GLY A 476 6.94 -19.39 24.09
N GLN A 477 6.42 -20.27 23.23
CA GLN A 477 7.22 -20.93 22.17
C GLN A 477 7.70 -19.89 21.15
N LYS A 478 6.81 -18.98 20.71
CA LYS A 478 7.14 -17.88 19.80
C LYS A 478 8.24 -16.98 20.37
N GLN A 479 8.12 -16.59 21.65
CA GLN A 479 9.14 -15.77 22.32
C GLN A 479 10.49 -16.46 22.35
N ARG A 480 10.57 -17.74 22.74
CA ARG A 480 11.82 -18.52 22.78
C ARG A 480 12.45 -18.65 21.39
N LEU A 481 11.66 -18.85 20.34
CA LEU A 481 12.18 -18.85 18.95
C LEU A 481 12.74 -17.49 18.53
N CYS A 482 12.09 -16.38 18.92
CA CYS A 482 12.60 -15.03 18.64
C CYS A 482 13.88 -14.73 19.43
N ILE A 483 14.01 -15.22 20.67
CA ILE A 483 15.24 -15.11 21.44
C ILE A 483 16.37 -15.91 20.76
N ALA A 484 16.12 -17.17 20.38
CA ALA A 484 17.11 -18.01 19.66
C ALA A 484 17.56 -17.36 18.36
N ARG A 485 16.63 -16.75 17.60
CA ARG A 485 16.93 -15.95 16.39
C ARG A 485 17.87 -14.78 16.70
N ALA A 486 17.67 -14.08 17.80
CA ALA A 486 18.50 -12.96 18.21
C ALA A 486 19.91 -13.41 18.62
N LEU A 487 20.02 -14.53 19.32
CA LEU A 487 21.30 -15.12 19.76
C LEU A 487 22.18 -15.59 18.58
N LEU A 488 21.57 -16.08 17.47
CA LEU A 488 22.30 -16.46 16.27
C LEU A 488 23.07 -15.32 15.60
N LYS A 489 22.72 -14.07 15.88
CA LYS A 489 23.50 -12.92 15.44
C LYS A 489 24.85 -12.78 16.17
N LYS A 490 25.04 -13.46 17.31
CA LYS A 490 26.20 -13.27 18.22
C LYS A 490 26.44 -11.77 18.52
N PRO A 491 25.44 -11.05 19.03
CA PRO A 491 25.45 -9.59 19.10
C PRO A 491 26.39 -9.08 20.21
N ARG A 492 26.84 -7.82 20.06
CA ARG A 492 27.50 -7.06 21.15
C ARG A 492 26.51 -6.52 22.18
N ILE A 493 25.27 -6.26 21.74
CA ILE A 493 24.16 -5.80 22.60
C ILE A 493 22.93 -6.64 22.27
N LEU A 494 22.31 -7.23 23.30
CA LEU A 494 21.05 -7.95 23.20
C LEU A 494 19.96 -7.17 23.95
N ILE A 495 18.87 -6.85 23.26
CA ILE A 495 17.72 -6.14 23.82
C ILE A 495 16.52 -7.07 23.86
N LEU A 496 15.92 -7.24 25.05
CA LEU A 496 14.73 -8.02 25.30
C LEU A 496 13.60 -7.07 25.73
N ASP A 497 12.71 -6.72 24.79
CA ASP A 497 11.59 -5.82 25.06
C ASP A 497 10.34 -6.61 25.43
N ASP A 498 10.10 -6.77 26.75
CA ASP A 498 9.00 -7.55 27.36
C ASP A 498 8.84 -8.96 26.75
N SER A 499 9.97 -9.52 26.29
CA SER A 499 10.01 -10.73 25.46
C SER A 499 10.04 -12.03 26.25
N THR A 500 9.86 -11.98 27.59
CA THR A 500 9.72 -13.15 28.45
C THR A 500 8.39 -13.18 29.20
N SER A 501 7.49 -12.23 28.95
CA SER A 501 6.22 -12.09 29.65
C SER A 501 5.26 -13.28 29.48
N ALA A 502 5.31 -13.98 28.35
CA ALA A 502 4.53 -15.18 28.07
C ALA A 502 5.30 -16.49 28.39
N VAL A 503 6.53 -16.40 28.90
CA VAL A 503 7.32 -17.54 29.37
C VAL A 503 7.11 -17.71 30.88
N ASP A 504 7.04 -18.92 31.34
CA ASP A 504 6.96 -19.21 32.79
C ASP A 504 8.23 -18.78 33.53
N THR A 505 8.09 -18.46 34.82
CA THR A 505 9.16 -17.88 35.62
C THR A 505 10.40 -18.79 35.70
N GLY A 506 10.20 -20.12 35.73
CA GLY A 506 11.31 -21.07 35.79
C GLY A 506 12.12 -21.11 34.51
N THR A 507 11.45 -21.09 33.37
CA THR A 507 12.11 -21.03 32.03
C THR A 507 12.78 -19.67 31.82
N ASP A 508 12.16 -18.56 32.23
CA ASP A 508 12.78 -17.22 32.13
C ASP A 508 14.07 -17.15 32.97
N ALA A 509 14.09 -17.71 34.17
CA ALA A 509 15.30 -17.79 34.99
C ALA A 509 16.42 -18.64 34.34
N LYS A 510 16.07 -19.77 33.67
CA LYS A 510 17.04 -20.59 32.94
C LYS A 510 17.63 -19.82 31.74
N ILE A 511 16.80 -19.10 30.98
CA ILE A 511 17.25 -18.29 29.84
C ILE A 511 18.24 -17.21 30.31
N ARG A 512 17.93 -16.48 31.38
CA ARG A 512 18.83 -15.46 31.93
C ARG A 512 20.14 -16.03 32.46
N LYS A 513 20.10 -17.18 33.13
CA LYS A 513 21.30 -17.88 33.55
C LYS A 513 22.16 -18.28 32.36
N SER A 514 21.54 -18.78 31.28
CA SER A 514 22.23 -19.10 30.03
C SER A 514 22.93 -17.89 29.42
N PHE A 515 22.35 -16.68 29.48
CA PHE A 515 23.01 -15.46 29.00
C PHE A 515 24.28 -15.15 29.78
N ALA A 516 24.22 -15.17 31.11
CA ALA A 516 25.39 -14.92 31.95
C ALA A 516 26.54 -15.89 31.70
N GLU A 517 26.21 -17.17 31.44
CA GLU A 517 27.21 -18.23 31.25
C GLU A 517 27.76 -18.33 29.80
N LYS A 518 26.90 -18.12 28.80
CA LYS A 518 27.19 -18.44 27.39
C LYS A 518 27.53 -17.22 26.52
N ILE A 519 27.12 -16.01 26.91
CA ILE A 519 27.41 -14.77 26.19
C ILE A 519 28.03 -13.69 27.10
N PRO A 520 29.11 -13.98 27.87
CA PRO A 520 29.67 -13.09 28.93
C PRO A 520 30.25 -11.85 28.30
N GLY A 521 30.25 -11.40 27.27
CA GLY A 521 30.77 -10.12 26.70
C GLY A 521 29.67 -9.29 26.08
N THR A 522 28.45 -9.81 26.03
CA THR A 522 27.29 -9.14 25.46
C THR A 522 26.60 -8.30 26.52
N THR A 523 26.37 -7.03 26.23
CA THR A 523 25.54 -6.16 27.08
C THR A 523 24.07 -6.51 26.86
N VAL A 524 23.35 -6.81 27.93
CA VAL A 524 21.95 -7.27 27.87
C VAL A 524 21.02 -6.22 28.47
N PHE A 525 20.04 -5.76 27.69
CA PHE A 525 18.96 -4.89 28.18
C PHE A 525 17.69 -5.72 28.32
N ILE A 526 17.09 -5.71 29.49
CA ILE A 526 15.85 -6.43 29.80
C ILE A 526 14.79 -5.43 30.22
N ILE A 527 13.86 -5.14 29.31
CA ILE A 527 12.63 -4.43 29.68
C ILE A 527 11.66 -5.45 30.24
N ALA A 528 11.30 -5.29 31.48
CA ALA A 528 10.41 -6.22 32.14
C ALA A 528 9.31 -5.49 32.94
N GLN A 529 8.17 -6.17 33.05
CA GLN A 529 7.08 -5.78 33.93
C GLN A 529 7.18 -6.50 35.28
N ARG A 530 7.93 -7.62 35.34
CA ARG A 530 8.16 -8.41 36.54
C ARG A 530 9.51 -8.06 37.15
N ILE A 531 9.51 -7.79 38.46
CA ILE A 531 10.74 -7.54 39.23
C ILE A 531 11.67 -8.76 39.18
N SER A 532 11.13 -9.98 39.30
CA SER A 532 11.92 -11.22 39.21
C SER A 532 12.75 -11.33 37.92
N SER A 533 12.39 -10.62 36.88
CA SER A 533 13.17 -10.62 35.61
C SER A 533 14.40 -9.71 35.65
N VAL A 534 14.50 -8.78 36.62
CA VAL A 534 15.59 -7.80 36.73
C VAL A 534 16.27 -7.78 38.07
N GLU A 535 15.83 -8.60 39.04
CA GLU A 535 16.40 -8.66 40.39
C GLU A 535 17.88 -9.07 40.45
N ASN A 536 18.34 -9.82 39.43
CA ASN A 536 19.72 -10.26 39.28
C ASN A 536 20.51 -9.46 38.22
N ALA A 537 19.96 -8.31 37.75
CA ALA A 537 20.68 -7.41 36.85
C ALA A 537 21.83 -6.68 37.58
N ASP A 538 22.89 -6.33 36.86
CA ASP A 538 23.98 -5.53 37.43
C ASP A 538 23.49 -4.14 37.85
N HIS A 539 22.67 -3.53 36.99
CA HIS A 539 22.02 -2.26 37.29
C HIS A 539 20.58 -2.25 36.77
N VAL A 540 19.75 -1.41 37.40
CA VAL A 540 18.38 -1.15 36.99
C VAL A 540 18.19 0.33 36.67
N ILE A 541 17.57 0.60 35.54
CA ILE A 541 17.07 1.92 35.13
C ILE A 541 15.58 2.00 35.51
N VAL A 542 15.21 2.97 36.28
CA VAL A 542 13.81 3.29 36.58
C VAL A 542 13.43 4.50 35.72
N LEU A 543 12.49 4.29 34.77
CA LEU A 543 11.98 5.34 33.90
C LEU A 543 10.61 5.81 34.37
N ASP A 544 10.45 7.11 34.48
CA ASP A 544 9.18 7.76 34.76
C ASP A 544 8.99 8.97 33.84
N ASN A 545 7.83 9.03 33.14
CA ASN A 545 7.46 10.13 32.25
C ASN A 545 8.59 10.55 31.28
N GLY A 546 9.31 9.57 30.71
CA GLY A 546 10.39 9.80 29.75
C GLY A 546 11.69 10.34 30.35
N ARG A 547 11.86 10.27 31.67
CA ARG A 547 13.08 10.67 32.38
C ARG A 547 13.60 9.53 33.25
N ILE A 548 14.88 9.55 33.57
CA ILE A 548 15.48 8.61 34.52
C ILE A 548 15.13 9.05 35.94
N SER A 549 14.32 8.24 36.61
CA SER A 549 13.98 8.43 38.05
C SER A 549 15.04 7.82 38.95
N GLY A 550 15.76 6.79 38.50
CA GLY A 550 16.83 6.15 39.24
C GLY A 550 17.69 5.25 38.35
N TYR A 551 18.98 5.13 38.70
CA TYR A 551 19.94 4.20 38.08
C TYR A 551 20.89 3.69 39.17
N GLY A 552 20.99 2.39 39.36
CA GLY A 552 21.84 1.74 40.35
C GLY A 552 21.58 0.24 40.41
N THR A 553 22.21 -0.43 41.37
CA THR A 553 21.97 -1.85 41.63
C THR A 553 20.52 -2.10 42.09
N PRO A 554 19.94 -3.30 41.89
CA PRO A 554 18.60 -3.62 42.40
C PRO A 554 18.42 -3.33 43.90
N ALA A 555 19.46 -3.60 44.71
CA ALA A 555 19.44 -3.33 46.15
C ALA A 555 19.40 -1.81 46.46
N GLU A 556 20.18 -1.00 45.74
CA GLU A 556 20.16 0.46 45.87
C GLU A 556 18.78 1.02 45.46
N MET A 557 18.21 0.52 44.33
CA MET A 557 16.89 0.96 43.89
C MET A 557 15.79 0.60 44.87
N LEU A 558 15.88 -0.58 45.50
CA LEU A 558 14.94 -0.98 46.54
C LEU A 558 15.05 -0.09 47.79
N ALA A 559 16.26 0.39 48.11
CA ALA A 559 16.48 1.27 49.25
C ALA A 559 16.08 2.73 49.00
N THR A 560 16.23 3.24 47.74
CA THR A 560 16.17 4.68 47.48
C THR A 560 15.07 5.13 46.52
N ASN A 561 14.60 4.26 45.61
CA ASN A 561 13.65 4.67 44.59
C ASN A 561 12.20 4.26 44.93
N PRO A 562 11.28 5.21 45.12
CA PRO A 562 9.92 4.91 45.53
C PRO A 562 9.13 4.13 44.49
N ILE A 563 9.37 4.37 43.19
CA ILE A 563 8.68 3.65 42.08
C ILE A 563 9.12 2.18 42.07
N TYR A 564 10.43 1.92 42.22
CA TYR A 564 10.94 0.55 42.31
C TYR A 564 10.39 -0.19 43.54
N GLN A 565 10.33 0.49 44.70
CA GLN A 565 9.77 -0.04 45.91
C GLN A 565 8.28 -0.39 45.76
N GLU A 566 7.49 0.47 45.13
CA GLU A 566 6.06 0.23 44.89
C GLU A 566 5.86 -1.01 44.01
N VAL A 567 6.57 -1.13 42.89
CA VAL A 567 6.49 -2.29 41.99
C VAL A 567 6.95 -3.57 42.72
N TYR A 568 8.05 -3.50 43.45
CA TYR A 568 8.56 -4.62 44.24
C TYR A 568 7.54 -5.09 45.28
N ASN A 569 7.00 -4.18 46.12
CA ASN A 569 6.04 -4.49 47.15
C ASN A 569 4.72 -5.05 46.60
N SER A 570 4.26 -4.52 45.47
CA SER A 570 3.02 -5.00 44.82
C SER A 570 3.13 -6.44 44.33
N GLN A 571 4.33 -6.86 43.91
CA GLN A 571 4.56 -8.19 43.32
C GLN A 571 4.98 -9.23 44.39
N THR A 572 5.68 -8.82 45.46
CA THR A 572 6.12 -9.74 46.52
C THR A 572 5.11 -9.93 47.63
N LYS A 573 4.33 -8.89 47.97
CA LYS A 573 3.30 -9.00 49.02
C LYS A 573 1.97 -9.59 48.57
N GLY A 574 1.70 -9.59 47.23
CA GLY A 574 0.50 -10.22 46.67
C GLY A 574 0.59 -11.74 46.48
N SER A 575 1.78 -12.32 46.50
CA SER A 575 1.96 -13.80 46.37
C SER A 575 1.89 -14.57 47.69
N GLY A 576 1.88 -13.88 48.86
CA GLY A 576 1.87 -14.53 50.18
C GLY A 576 0.52 -15.04 50.66
N ASP A 577 -0.59 -14.72 50.01
CA ASP A 577 -1.93 -15.03 50.50
C ASP A 577 -2.64 -16.21 49.81
N PHE A 578 -2.04 -16.78 48.76
CA PHE A 578 -2.65 -17.91 48.03
C PHE A 578 -2.00 -19.28 48.27
N ASP A 579 -0.77 -19.35 48.77
CA ASP A 579 -0.06 -20.63 48.96
C ASP A 579 -0.10 -21.15 50.42
N GLU A 580 -0.58 -20.39 51.43
CA GLU A 580 -0.67 -20.84 52.83
C GLU A 580 -2.00 -21.50 53.25
N LYS A 581 -2.98 -21.66 52.37
CA LYS A 581 -4.26 -22.31 52.68
C LYS A 581 -4.48 -23.69 52.03
N GLY A 582 -3.42 -24.38 51.71
CA GLY A 582 -3.48 -25.73 51.11
C GLY A 582 -2.87 -26.86 51.93
N GLY A 583 -2.63 -26.70 53.23
CA GLY A 583 -2.09 -27.77 54.09
C GLY A 583 -2.71 -27.74 55.48
N ASP A 584 -3.82 -28.42 55.64
CA ASP A 584 -4.27 -29.22 56.79
C ASP A 584 -5.80 -29.32 56.78
N ASN A 585 -6.30 -30.43 56.35
CA ASN A 585 -7.49 -31.06 56.93
C ASN A 585 -7.52 -32.56 56.54
N ASN A 586 -6.87 -33.35 57.38
CA ASN A 586 -7.26 -34.73 57.60
C ASN A 586 -8.54 -34.73 58.44
N GLY A 587 -9.58 -35.38 57.92
CA GLY A 587 -10.80 -35.67 58.64
C GLY A 587 -11.78 -36.41 57.74
#